data_0358f018ac47517a409f562043e0b697
#
_entry.id   0358f018ac47517a409f562043e0b697
#
_cell.length_a   1.000
_cell.length_b   1.000
_cell.length_c   1.000
_cell.angle_alpha   90.00
_cell.angle_beta   90.00
_cell.angle_gamma   90.00
#
_symmetry.space_group_name_H-M   'P 1'
#
loop_
_entity.id
_entity.type
_entity.pdbx_description
1 polymer ?
#
loop_
_entity_poly.entity_id
_entity_poly.type
_entity_poly.pdbx_seq_one_letter_code
_entity_poly.pdbx_strand_id
1 'polypeptide(L)'
;NAYSPYSMYGPGELLTPGSAQMRSMGGVGIGLRSQAQPNVQNPAASSMAPSKSFLFDFGIDGTHFRNSQPKYDASGIKSGTAKTAYNTVNIHSIALTFPVAKRLGATLSLAPYSSVGYKLKQTDQNEDNWADIGRVIYGWQGDGDITEVKLSLGWEPFRNLSIGVAAKYFWGNIERNYSATVANVITGDGYYGSTTGVDRYRVNNFKMQAGIQWNIIFNEKRLLTLGATYDLGGRLNPKVEKYIYTNNDLDYPVRNIQDVNELRVPHQVGVGLYYV
;
A
#
# COMPACT_ATOMS: atom_id res chain seq x y z
N ASN A 1 3.41 -0.42 9.13
CA ASN A 1 2.67 0.82 8.84
C ASN A 1 3.60 1.82 8.16
N ALA A 2 3.10 2.54 7.17
CA ALA A 2 3.82 3.67 6.56
C ALA A 2 3.87 4.85 7.55
N TYR A 3 4.91 5.67 7.45
CA TYR A 3 4.99 6.97 8.13
C TYR A 3 5.27 8.07 7.11
N SER A 4 4.36 8.19 6.16
CA SER A 4 4.48 9.11 5.04
C SER A 4 3.21 9.96 4.92
N PRO A 5 3.31 11.30 4.87
CA PRO A 5 2.14 12.16 4.64
C PRO A 5 1.47 11.87 3.29
N TYR A 6 2.19 11.31 2.33
CA TYR A 6 1.64 10.91 1.04
C TYR A 6 0.65 9.74 1.13
N SER A 7 0.72 8.93 2.19
CA SER A 7 -0.24 7.85 2.44
C SER A 7 -1.65 8.34 2.82
N MET A 8 -1.86 9.65 2.91
CA MET A 8 -3.15 10.28 3.21
C MET A 8 -4.18 10.07 2.08
N TYR A 9 -3.74 9.81 0.85
CA TYR A 9 -4.61 9.73 -0.33
C TYR A 9 -4.86 8.30 -0.80
N GLY A 10 -6.04 8.06 -1.40
CA GLY A 10 -6.39 6.78 -2.02
C GLY A 10 -6.29 5.58 -1.07
N PRO A 11 -5.74 4.44 -1.49
CA PRO A 11 -5.53 3.27 -0.64
C PRO A 11 -4.30 3.40 0.28
N GLY A 12 -3.59 4.52 0.28
CA GLY A 12 -2.32 4.71 0.97
C GLY A 12 -1.11 4.55 0.06
N GLU A 13 0.06 4.36 0.65
CA GLU A 13 1.30 4.09 -0.07
C GLU A 13 1.30 2.65 -0.59
N LEU A 14 1.40 2.50 -1.91
CA LEU A 14 1.45 1.19 -2.56
C LEU A 14 2.82 0.55 -2.36
N LEU A 15 2.83 -0.73 -2.01
CA LEU A 15 4.04 -1.49 -1.79
C LEU A 15 4.33 -2.38 -3.01
N THR A 16 5.59 -2.44 -3.42
CA THR A 16 6.01 -3.27 -4.55
C THR A 16 6.18 -4.72 -4.09
N PRO A 17 5.38 -5.66 -4.61
CA PRO A 17 5.55 -7.07 -4.28
C PRO A 17 6.86 -7.63 -4.90
N GLY A 18 7.48 -8.57 -4.22
CA GLY A 18 8.67 -9.25 -4.70
C GLY A 18 9.52 -9.82 -3.59
N SER A 19 10.38 -10.78 -3.90
CA SER A 19 11.36 -11.30 -2.96
C SER A 19 12.40 -10.23 -2.58
N ALA A 20 13.11 -10.42 -1.49
CA ALA A 20 14.20 -9.53 -1.09
C ALA A 20 15.25 -9.37 -2.22
N GLN A 21 15.52 -10.44 -2.97
CA GLN A 21 16.43 -10.41 -4.11
C GLN A 21 15.86 -9.56 -5.27
N MET A 22 14.57 -9.66 -5.60
CA MET A 22 13.96 -8.82 -6.63
C MET A 22 14.01 -7.34 -6.23
N ARG A 23 13.77 -7.02 -4.96
CA ARG A 23 13.87 -5.65 -4.45
C ARG A 23 15.28 -5.09 -4.48
N SER A 24 16.28 -5.88 -4.15
CA SER A 24 17.69 -5.46 -4.25
C SER A 24 18.13 -5.13 -5.69
N MET A 25 17.41 -5.69 -6.67
CA MET A 25 17.59 -5.37 -8.10
C MET A 25 16.67 -4.24 -8.60
N GLY A 26 16.13 -3.41 -7.69
CA GLY A 26 15.23 -2.31 -8.05
C GLY A 26 13.77 -2.71 -8.25
N GLY A 27 13.34 -3.85 -7.74
CA GLY A 27 11.96 -4.33 -7.85
C GLY A 27 11.61 -4.98 -9.18
N VAL A 28 12.60 -5.30 -10.02
CA VAL A 28 12.39 -5.96 -11.30
C VAL A 28 12.04 -7.43 -11.12
N GLY A 29 11.05 -7.92 -11.88
CA GLY A 29 10.63 -9.32 -11.78
C GLY A 29 9.73 -9.78 -12.92
N ILE A 30 9.12 -8.87 -13.68
CA ILE A 30 8.16 -9.23 -14.73
C ILE A 30 8.77 -10.15 -15.79
N GLY A 31 10.01 -9.88 -16.20
CA GLY A 31 10.76 -10.73 -17.13
C GLY A 31 11.56 -11.84 -16.44
N LEU A 32 11.72 -11.81 -15.11
CA LEU A 32 12.56 -12.75 -14.40
C LEU A 32 11.96 -14.16 -14.41
N ARG A 33 12.70 -15.10 -14.93
CA ARG A 33 12.36 -16.52 -15.01
C ARG A 33 13.44 -17.34 -14.29
N SER A 34 13.15 -17.80 -13.09
CA SER A 34 14.13 -18.46 -12.23
C SER A 34 13.52 -19.70 -11.57
N GLN A 35 14.37 -20.74 -11.40
CA GLN A 35 14.04 -21.92 -10.59
C GLN A 35 14.60 -21.82 -9.16
N ALA A 36 15.28 -20.71 -8.85
CA ALA A 36 15.93 -20.54 -7.54
C ALA A 36 15.11 -19.69 -6.56
N GLN A 37 14.11 -18.95 -7.04
CA GLN A 37 13.31 -18.07 -6.21
C GLN A 37 11.88 -17.94 -6.74
N PRO A 38 10.86 -17.79 -5.85
CA PRO A 38 9.51 -17.48 -6.25
C PRO A 38 9.43 -16.13 -6.98
N ASN A 39 8.65 -16.08 -8.05
CA ASN A 39 8.31 -14.83 -8.71
C ASN A 39 6.83 -14.51 -8.52
N VAL A 40 6.55 -13.50 -7.70
CA VAL A 40 5.18 -13.08 -7.38
C VAL A 40 4.66 -11.97 -8.32
N GLN A 41 5.52 -11.37 -9.16
CA GLN A 41 5.10 -10.28 -10.04
C GLN A 41 4.42 -10.80 -11.31
N ASN A 42 4.95 -11.86 -11.93
CA ASN A 42 4.38 -12.43 -13.15
C ASN A 42 3.86 -13.86 -12.90
N PRO A 43 2.54 -14.12 -13.03
CA PRO A 43 1.98 -15.45 -12.79
C PRO A 43 2.52 -16.52 -13.76
N ALA A 44 2.96 -16.14 -14.96
CA ALA A 44 3.55 -17.08 -15.93
C ALA A 44 4.85 -17.71 -15.41
N ALA A 45 5.59 -17.02 -14.53
CA ALA A 45 6.82 -17.52 -13.94
C ALA A 45 6.61 -18.75 -13.03
N SER A 46 5.39 -18.95 -12.51
CA SER A 46 5.06 -20.14 -11.71
C SER A 46 5.25 -21.46 -12.47
N SER A 47 5.25 -21.43 -13.82
CA SER A 47 5.55 -22.59 -14.66
C SER A 47 6.98 -23.14 -14.47
N MET A 48 7.89 -22.33 -13.87
CA MET A 48 9.28 -22.70 -13.59
C MET A 48 9.46 -23.42 -12.26
N ALA A 49 8.37 -23.74 -11.56
CA ALA A 49 8.45 -24.52 -10.34
C ALA A 49 9.28 -25.77 -10.54
N PRO A 50 10.27 -26.06 -9.67
CA PRO A 50 11.14 -27.21 -9.81
C PRO A 50 10.33 -28.50 -9.64
N SER A 51 10.56 -29.49 -10.50
CA SER A 51 9.69 -30.68 -10.64
C SER A 51 9.61 -31.63 -9.43
N LYS A 52 10.53 -31.50 -8.45
CA LYS A 52 10.58 -32.39 -7.26
C LYS A 52 10.78 -31.67 -5.94
N SER A 53 10.63 -30.35 -5.94
CA SER A 53 10.81 -29.51 -4.75
C SER A 53 9.90 -28.30 -4.81
N PHE A 54 9.89 -27.52 -3.75
CA PHE A 54 9.19 -26.24 -3.68
C PHE A 54 10.21 -25.12 -3.44
N LEU A 55 9.81 -23.91 -3.79
CA LEU A 55 10.56 -22.69 -3.46
C LEU A 55 9.79 -21.95 -2.37
N PHE A 56 10.49 -21.53 -1.35
CA PHE A 56 9.94 -20.73 -0.27
C PHE A 56 10.75 -19.45 -0.12
N ASP A 57 10.06 -18.32 0.01
CA ASP A 57 10.65 -17.02 0.26
C ASP A 57 9.92 -16.35 1.43
N PHE A 58 10.68 -15.75 2.33
CA PHE A 58 10.19 -14.98 3.45
C PHE A 58 11.01 -13.69 3.58
N GLY A 59 10.35 -12.57 3.44
CA GLY A 59 10.99 -11.26 3.46
C GLY A 59 10.57 -10.41 4.65
N ILE A 60 11.53 -9.74 5.26
CA ILE A 60 11.33 -8.73 6.30
C ILE A 60 11.94 -7.43 5.83
N ASP A 61 11.22 -6.33 6.06
CA ASP A 61 11.65 -4.97 5.77
C ASP A 61 11.91 -4.19 7.03
N GLY A 62 13.03 -3.45 7.05
CA GLY A 62 13.29 -2.40 8.01
C GLY A 62 13.33 -1.04 7.34
N THR A 63 12.53 -0.09 7.79
CA THR A 63 12.55 1.27 7.28
C THR A 63 12.87 2.26 8.39
N HIS A 64 13.88 3.10 8.15
CA HIS A 64 14.19 4.24 9.00
C HIS A 64 13.69 5.51 8.32
N PHE A 65 12.67 6.12 8.90
CA PHE A 65 12.08 7.36 8.40
C PHE A 65 12.60 8.56 9.18
N ARG A 66 13.13 9.55 8.49
CA ARG A 66 13.55 10.81 9.10
C ARG A 66 12.88 11.97 8.36
N ASN A 67 12.12 12.76 9.11
CA ASN A 67 11.51 13.98 8.61
C ASN A 67 12.13 15.20 9.30
N SER A 68 12.29 16.28 8.54
CA SER A 68 12.84 17.54 9.00
C SER A 68 12.05 18.68 8.39
N GLN A 69 11.47 19.53 9.23
CA GLN A 69 10.69 20.68 8.78
C GLN A 69 11.08 21.95 9.55
N PRO A 70 11.02 23.12 8.90
CA PRO A 70 11.26 24.38 9.61
C PRO A 70 10.20 24.59 10.70
N LYS A 71 10.64 25.06 11.86
CA LYS A 71 9.76 25.47 12.95
C LYS A 71 9.70 27.00 12.94
N TYR A 72 8.49 27.54 12.98
CA TYR A 72 8.25 28.98 13.05
C TYR A 72 7.72 29.34 14.44
N ASP A 73 8.08 30.52 14.93
CA ASP A 73 7.51 31.10 16.16
C ASP A 73 6.14 31.75 15.91
N ALA A 74 5.57 32.34 16.96
CA ALA A 74 4.27 33.02 16.86
C ALA A 74 4.28 34.24 15.92
N SER A 75 5.46 34.79 15.61
CA SER A 75 5.65 35.93 14.70
C SER A 75 5.95 35.48 13.27
N GLY A 76 5.84 34.18 12.96
CA GLY A 76 6.14 33.64 11.64
C GLY A 76 7.63 33.58 11.30
N ILE A 77 8.52 33.87 12.26
CA ILE A 77 9.96 33.82 12.06
C ILE A 77 10.47 32.41 12.31
N LYS A 78 11.36 31.92 11.44
CA LYS A 78 11.96 30.59 11.59
C LYS A 78 12.76 30.51 12.89
N SER A 79 12.26 29.74 13.86
CA SER A 79 12.83 29.55 15.18
C SER A 79 13.69 28.29 15.31
N GLY A 80 13.78 27.48 14.25
CA GLY A 80 14.58 26.26 14.28
C GLY A 80 14.11 25.20 13.28
N THR A 81 14.40 23.94 13.59
CA THR A 81 14.01 22.78 12.77
C THR A 81 13.43 21.72 13.68
N ALA A 82 12.20 21.31 13.41
CA ALA A 82 11.61 20.12 14.03
C ALA A 82 12.09 18.88 13.28
N LYS A 83 12.62 17.91 13.99
CA LYS A 83 13.07 16.62 13.44
C LYS A 83 12.27 15.50 14.07
N THR A 84 11.83 14.56 13.24
CA THR A 84 11.10 13.37 13.66
C THR A 84 11.73 12.16 13.01
N ALA A 85 11.93 11.08 13.74
CA ALA A 85 12.45 9.84 13.22
C ALA A 85 11.60 8.67 13.72
N TYR A 86 11.31 7.73 12.83
CA TYR A 86 10.58 6.50 13.12
C TYR A 86 11.32 5.31 12.54
N ASN A 87 11.30 4.20 13.26
CA ASN A 87 11.77 2.91 12.78
C ASN A 87 10.58 1.97 12.67
N THR A 88 10.46 1.29 11.55
CA THR A 88 9.44 0.26 11.34
C THR A 88 10.10 -1.03 10.88
N VAL A 89 9.57 -2.14 11.35
CA VAL A 89 9.91 -3.47 10.88
C VAL A 89 8.61 -4.15 10.47
N ASN A 90 8.53 -4.61 9.23
CA ASN A 90 7.33 -5.24 8.69
C ASN A 90 7.70 -6.53 7.96
N ILE A 91 6.76 -7.47 7.92
CA ILE A 91 6.85 -8.61 7.01
C ILE A 91 6.57 -8.07 5.62
N HIS A 92 7.52 -8.29 4.71
CA HIS A 92 7.41 -7.79 3.34
C HIS A 92 6.64 -8.75 2.43
N SER A 93 6.97 -10.04 2.48
CA SER A 93 6.31 -11.06 1.67
C SER A 93 6.54 -12.45 2.23
N ILE A 94 5.59 -13.32 1.99
CA ILE A 94 5.73 -14.77 2.15
C ILE A 94 5.29 -15.37 0.82
N ALA A 95 6.12 -16.19 0.21
CA ALA A 95 5.79 -16.82 -1.07
C ALA A 95 6.21 -18.30 -1.08
N LEU A 96 5.34 -19.12 -1.65
CA LEU A 96 5.55 -20.55 -1.83
C LEU A 96 5.23 -20.90 -3.28
N THR A 97 6.22 -21.42 -4.02
CA THR A 97 6.03 -21.93 -5.38
C THR A 97 6.23 -23.44 -5.39
N PHE A 98 5.31 -24.16 -6.00
CA PHE A 98 5.34 -25.62 -6.06
C PHE A 98 4.86 -26.14 -7.42
N PRO A 99 5.35 -27.31 -7.85
CA PRO A 99 4.89 -27.93 -9.09
C PRO A 99 3.52 -28.58 -8.88
N VAL A 100 2.61 -28.38 -9.82
CA VAL A 100 1.29 -29.03 -9.86
C VAL A 100 1.30 -30.21 -10.83
N ALA A 101 1.89 -30.01 -12.01
CA ALA A 101 2.04 -31.02 -13.04
C ALA A 101 3.26 -30.69 -13.92
N LYS A 102 3.54 -31.54 -14.90
CA LYS A 102 4.64 -31.28 -15.85
C LYS A 102 4.38 -29.94 -16.57
N ARG A 103 5.29 -28.98 -16.44
CA ARG A 103 5.22 -27.62 -16.99
C ARG A 103 4.07 -26.76 -16.42
N LEU A 104 3.47 -27.18 -15.33
CA LEU A 104 2.43 -26.44 -14.61
C LEU A 104 2.86 -26.26 -13.17
N GLY A 105 2.96 -25.05 -12.72
CA GLY A 105 3.27 -24.70 -11.35
C GLY A 105 2.29 -23.70 -10.76
N ALA A 106 2.29 -23.63 -9.44
CA ALA A 106 1.48 -22.68 -8.68
C ALA A 106 2.37 -21.89 -7.72
N THR A 107 2.00 -20.65 -7.48
CA THR A 107 2.63 -19.79 -6.48
C THR A 107 1.53 -19.19 -5.59
N LEU A 108 1.65 -19.45 -4.29
CA LEU A 108 0.85 -18.80 -3.26
C LEU A 108 1.71 -17.71 -2.62
N SER A 109 1.20 -16.49 -2.51
CA SER A 109 1.90 -15.41 -1.84
C SER A 109 0.98 -14.59 -0.96
N LEU A 110 1.56 -14.06 0.12
CA LEU A 110 0.96 -13.14 1.07
C LEU A 110 1.90 -11.95 1.19
N ALA A 111 1.39 -10.75 0.91
CA ALA A 111 2.19 -9.53 1.01
C ALA A 111 1.28 -8.34 1.37
N PRO A 112 1.79 -7.31 2.06
CA PRO A 112 1.09 -6.04 2.17
C PRO A 112 1.01 -5.38 0.79
N TYR A 113 -0.20 -4.94 0.42
CA TYR A 113 -0.48 -4.25 -0.84
C TYR A 113 -0.31 -2.73 -0.69
N SER A 114 -0.85 -2.20 0.40
CA SER A 114 -0.71 -0.78 0.72
C SER A 114 -0.68 -0.55 2.22
N SER A 115 -0.11 0.58 2.62
CA SER A 115 -0.04 0.98 4.02
C SER A 115 -0.37 2.47 4.17
N VAL A 116 -1.12 2.77 5.21
CA VAL A 116 -1.47 4.13 5.62
C VAL A 116 -0.84 4.39 6.99
N GLY A 117 -0.17 5.53 7.14
CA GLY A 117 0.38 5.97 8.41
C GLY A 117 0.85 7.41 8.30
N TYR A 118 0.09 8.33 8.89
CA TYR A 118 0.45 9.74 8.96
C TYR A 118 -0.15 10.40 10.18
N LYS A 119 0.53 11.45 10.64
CA LYS A 119 0.02 12.34 11.70
C LYS A 119 0.47 13.75 11.39
N LEU A 120 -0.48 14.59 11.00
CA LEU A 120 -0.26 15.97 10.61
C LEU A 120 -1.01 16.89 11.55
N LYS A 121 -0.43 18.04 11.84
CA LYS A 121 -1.08 19.13 12.60
C LYS A 121 -0.80 20.44 11.90
N GLN A 122 -1.82 21.27 11.79
CA GLN A 122 -1.74 22.63 11.29
C GLN A 122 -2.48 23.57 12.23
N THR A 123 -1.84 24.63 12.63
CA THR A 123 -2.48 25.71 13.39
C THR A 123 -2.95 26.76 12.40
N ASP A 124 -4.18 27.23 12.56
CA ASP A 124 -4.68 28.37 11.79
C ASP A 124 -3.82 29.60 12.07
N GLN A 125 -3.40 30.27 11.00
CA GLN A 125 -2.55 31.46 11.05
C GLN A 125 -3.34 32.75 10.87
N ASN A 126 -4.67 32.67 10.75
CA ASN A 126 -5.51 33.86 10.64
C ASN A 126 -5.65 34.56 11.99
N GLU A 127 -5.07 35.75 12.10
CA GLU A 127 -5.09 36.55 13.35
C GLU A 127 -6.48 37.01 13.71
N ASP A 128 -7.39 37.25 12.76
CA ASP A 128 -8.76 37.63 13.00
C ASP A 128 -9.52 36.50 13.73
N ASN A 129 -9.31 35.26 13.30
CA ASN A 129 -9.89 34.09 13.96
C ASN A 129 -9.36 33.92 15.41
N TRP A 130 -8.10 34.29 15.65
CA TRP A 130 -7.54 34.18 17.00
C TRP A 130 -8.16 35.17 17.98
N ALA A 131 -8.54 36.35 17.50
CA ALA A 131 -9.16 37.37 18.33
C ALA A 131 -10.61 36.99 18.74
N ASP A 132 -11.36 36.36 17.82
CA ASP A 132 -12.78 36.07 18.00
C ASP A 132 -13.07 34.69 18.61
N ILE A 133 -12.38 33.67 18.12
CA ILE A 133 -12.68 32.26 18.43
C ILE A 133 -11.60 31.62 19.29
N GLY A 134 -10.38 32.08 19.17
CA GLY A 134 -9.19 31.43 19.70
C GLY A 134 -8.41 30.69 18.61
N ARG A 135 -7.34 30.02 19.01
CA ARG A 135 -6.45 29.33 18.10
C ARG A 135 -7.04 27.98 17.67
N VAL A 136 -7.36 27.84 16.39
CA VAL A 136 -7.84 26.57 15.82
C VAL A 136 -6.66 25.69 15.41
N ILE A 137 -6.67 24.46 15.88
CA ILE A 137 -5.69 23.43 15.54
C ILE A 137 -6.38 22.33 14.75
N TYR A 138 -5.98 22.16 13.50
CA TYR A 138 -6.41 21.05 12.66
C TYR A 138 -5.45 19.88 12.80
N GLY A 139 -6.02 18.69 12.97
CA GLY A 139 -5.27 17.43 13.05
C GLY A 139 -5.77 16.43 12.01
N TRP A 140 -4.85 15.74 11.37
CA TRP A 140 -5.15 14.61 10.48
C TRP A 140 -4.27 13.44 10.90
N GLN A 141 -4.89 12.30 11.09
CA GLN A 141 -4.20 11.06 11.42
C GLN A 141 -4.82 9.93 10.62
N GLY A 142 -3.99 9.12 10.02
CA GLY A 142 -4.43 7.90 9.35
C GLY A 142 -3.57 6.73 9.77
N ASP A 143 -4.23 5.57 9.84
CA ASP A 143 -3.60 4.28 10.14
C ASP A 143 -4.32 3.17 9.40
N GLY A 144 -3.60 2.10 9.11
CA GLY A 144 -4.16 0.91 8.49
C GLY A 144 -3.34 0.35 7.35
N ASP A 145 -3.79 -0.78 6.84
CA ASP A 145 -3.17 -1.47 5.73
C ASP A 145 -4.19 -2.25 4.90
N ILE A 146 -3.79 -2.60 3.69
CA ILE A 146 -4.46 -3.56 2.83
C ILE A 146 -3.45 -4.66 2.54
N THR A 147 -3.82 -5.89 2.83
CA THR A 147 -3.02 -7.09 2.57
C THR A 147 -3.57 -7.80 1.33
N GLU A 148 -2.67 -8.40 0.54
CA GLU A 148 -2.97 -9.21 -0.64
C GLU A 148 -2.58 -10.67 -0.40
N VAL A 149 -3.51 -11.60 -0.61
CA VAL A 149 -3.19 -13.01 -0.91
C VAL A 149 -3.34 -13.20 -2.40
N LYS A 150 -2.35 -13.82 -3.01
CA LYS A 150 -2.32 -14.09 -4.44
C LYS A 150 -2.03 -15.56 -4.69
N LEU A 151 -2.91 -16.20 -5.46
CA LEU A 151 -2.70 -17.54 -6.00
C LEU A 151 -2.46 -17.40 -7.50
N SER A 152 -1.28 -17.78 -7.95
CA SER A 152 -0.86 -17.76 -9.35
C SER A 152 -0.76 -19.19 -9.88
N LEU A 153 -1.21 -19.38 -11.12
CA LEU A 153 -1.01 -20.61 -11.91
C LEU A 153 -0.26 -20.24 -13.18
N GLY A 154 0.85 -20.91 -13.44
CA GLY A 154 1.67 -20.73 -14.62
C GLY A 154 1.82 -22.03 -15.37
N TRP A 155 1.62 -21.98 -16.68
CA TRP A 155 1.72 -23.10 -17.59
C TRP A 155 2.63 -22.77 -18.77
N GLU A 156 3.47 -23.72 -19.18
CA GLU A 156 4.32 -23.64 -20.36
C GLU A 156 3.78 -24.55 -21.46
N PRO A 157 2.82 -24.07 -22.30
CA PRO A 157 2.23 -24.87 -23.38
C PRO A 157 3.26 -25.25 -24.44
N PHE A 158 4.14 -24.33 -24.81
CA PHE A 158 5.19 -24.53 -25.77
C PHE A 158 6.55 -24.30 -25.12
N ARG A 159 7.61 -24.89 -25.65
CA ARG A 159 8.97 -24.59 -25.19
C ARG A 159 9.22 -23.10 -25.25
N ASN A 160 9.73 -22.55 -24.15
CA ASN A 160 10.09 -21.13 -24.01
C ASN A 160 8.92 -20.14 -23.91
N LEU A 161 7.65 -20.54 -24.04
CA LEU A 161 6.51 -19.66 -23.86
C LEU A 161 5.70 -20.11 -22.64
N SER A 162 5.55 -19.24 -21.67
CA SER A 162 4.73 -19.46 -20.48
C SER A 162 3.62 -18.44 -20.42
N ILE A 163 2.45 -18.90 -20.05
CA ILE A 163 1.27 -18.08 -19.74
C ILE A 163 0.84 -18.33 -18.30
N GLY A 164 0.23 -17.36 -17.69
CA GLY A 164 -0.22 -17.51 -16.32
C GLY A 164 -1.39 -16.60 -15.99
N VAL A 165 -2.14 -17.04 -15.00
CA VAL A 165 -3.24 -16.28 -14.40
C VAL A 165 -3.09 -16.29 -12.90
N ALA A 166 -3.53 -15.23 -12.25
CA ALA A 166 -3.55 -15.15 -10.80
C ALA A 166 -4.87 -14.57 -10.30
N ALA A 167 -5.31 -15.10 -9.19
CA ALA A 167 -6.39 -14.56 -8.40
C ALA A 167 -5.77 -13.82 -7.20
N LYS A 168 -6.19 -12.58 -6.97
CA LYS A 168 -5.74 -11.70 -5.89
C LYS A 168 -6.91 -11.40 -4.98
N TYR A 169 -6.77 -11.64 -3.71
CA TYR A 169 -7.73 -11.28 -2.69
C TYR A 169 -7.15 -10.22 -1.79
N PHE A 170 -7.85 -9.09 -1.69
CA PHE A 170 -7.47 -7.94 -0.88
C PHE A 170 -8.37 -7.86 0.34
N TRP A 171 -7.75 -7.70 1.51
CA TRP A 171 -8.47 -7.38 2.74
C TRP A 171 -7.67 -6.41 3.59
N GLY A 172 -8.38 -5.60 4.36
CA GLY A 172 -7.75 -4.65 5.27
C GLY A 172 -8.70 -3.58 5.74
N ASN A 173 -8.22 -2.80 6.69
CA ASN A 173 -8.95 -1.67 7.25
C ASN A 173 -8.05 -0.43 7.18
N ILE A 174 -8.63 0.68 6.73
CA ILE A 174 -7.99 1.99 6.77
C ILE A 174 -8.88 2.88 7.63
N GLU A 175 -8.30 3.55 8.62
CA GLU A 175 -8.96 4.54 9.45
C GLU A 175 -8.30 5.90 9.24
N ARG A 176 -9.11 6.92 9.01
CA ARG A 176 -8.69 8.30 8.86
C ARG A 176 -9.45 9.16 9.83
N ASN A 177 -8.72 9.83 10.70
CA ASN A 177 -9.24 10.73 11.71
C ASN A 177 -8.84 12.16 11.34
N TYR A 178 -9.80 13.06 11.42
CA TYR A 178 -9.57 14.48 11.28
C TYR A 178 -10.20 15.20 12.46
N SER A 179 -9.52 16.22 12.96
CA SER A 179 -9.99 16.98 14.13
C SER A 179 -9.80 18.47 13.90
N ALA A 180 -10.74 19.24 14.41
CA ALA A 180 -10.61 20.68 14.59
C ALA A 180 -10.80 20.98 16.07
N THR A 181 -9.76 21.49 16.73
CA THR A 181 -9.77 21.79 18.17
C THR A 181 -9.49 23.27 18.39
N VAL A 182 -10.34 23.94 19.16
CA VAL A 182 -10.11 25.33 19.56
C VAL A 182 -9.32 25.36 20.87
N ALA A 183 -8.13 25.95 20.84
CA ALA A 183 -7.29 26.14 22.01
C ALA A 183 -7.29 27.60 22.43
N ASN A 184 -7.32 27.85 23.75
CA ASN A 184 -7.31 29.21 24.33
C ASN A 184 -8.48 30.07 23.87
N VAL A 185 -9.69 29.71 24.25
CA VAL A 185 -10.87 30.56 24.10
C VAL A 185 -10.68 31.84 24.92
N ILE A 186 -10.65 32.98 24.25
CA ILE A 186 -10.31 34.28 24.85
C ILE A 186 -11.54 35.01 25.43
N THR A 187 -12.76 34.68 24.97
CA THR A 187 -13.98 35.39 25.36
C THR A 187 -15.06 34.47 25.94
N GLY A 188 -15.60 34.88 27.03
CA GLY A 188 -16.30 34.14 28.06
C GLY A 188 -17.69 33.58 27.77
N ASP A 189 -18.33 33.77 26.66
CA ASP A 189 -19.74 33.31 26.46
C ASP A 189 -19.93 32.33 25.29
N GLY A 190 -18.88 31.98 24.57
CA GLY A 190 -18.94 31.01 23.49
C GLY A 190 -18.13 29.74 23.80
N TYR A 191 -18.81 28.64 24.08
CA TYR A 191 -18.15 27.33 24.18
C TYR A 191 -17.96 26.79 22.79
N TYR A 192 -16.75 26.97 22.24
CA TYR A 192 -16.36 26.37 20.97
C TYR A 192 -15.86 24.95 21.21
N GLY A 193 -16.69 23.97 20.82
CA GLY A 193 -16.35 22.56 20.95
C GLY A 193 -15.33 22.09 19.90
N SER A 194 -14.57 21.08 20.25
CA SER A 194 -13.77 20.34 19.28
C SER A 194 -14.67 19.40 18.47
N THR A 195 -14.34 19.26 17.19
CA THR A 195 -14.99 18.30 16.30
C THR A 195 -13.98 17.27 15.82
N THR A 196 -14.35 16.00 15.88
CA THR A 196 -13.55 14.89 15.36
C THR A 196 -14.38 14.09 14.39
N GLY A 197 -13.83 13.86 13.20
CA GLY A 197 -14.41 12.96 12.21
C GLY A 197 -13.55 11.71 12.07
N VAL A 198 -14.21 10.58 11.86
CA VAL A 198 -13.58 9.26 11.68
C VAL A 198 -14.15 8.61 10.43
N ASP A 199 -13.30 8.35 9.47
CA ASP A 199 -13.63 7.61 8.25
C ASP A 199 -12.97 6.23 8.31
N ARG A 200 -13.79 5.18 8.33
CA ARG A 200 -13.32 3.77 8.29
C ARG A 200 -13.66 3.14 6.96
N TYR A 201 -12.63 2.59 6.32
CA TYR A 201 -12.73 1.86 5.06
C TYR A 201 -12.38 0.41 5.32
N ARG A 202 -13.34 -0.50 5.11
CA ARG A 202 -13.09 -1.95 5.15
C ARG A 202 -13.05 -2.47 3.73
N VAL A 203 -11.87 -2.89 3.30
CA VAL A 203 -11.65 -3.47 1.97
C VAL A 203 -11.77 -4.97 2.05
N ASN A 204 -12.56 -5.54 1.13
CA ASN A 204 -12.69 -6.97 0.92
C ASN A 204 -13.07 -7.17 -0.54
N ASN A 205 -12.09 -7.52 -1.38
CA ASN A 205 -12.32 -7.58 -2.83
C ASN A 205 -11.43 -8.60 -3.52
N PHE A 206 -11.89 -9.02 -4.69
CA PHE A 206 -11.22 -9.98 -5.55
C PHE A 206 -10.80 -9.30 -6.85
N LYS A 207 -9.56 -9.58 -7.31
CA LYS A 207 -9.01 -9.10 -8.57
C LYS A 207 -8.30 -10.24 -9.30
N MET A 208 -8.02 -10.03 -10.57
CA MET A 208 -7.32 -10.99 -11.40
C MET A 208 -6.12 -10.35 -12.08
N GLN A 209 -5.11 -11.16 -12.35
CA GLN A 209 -3.94 -10.79 -13.13
C GLN A 209 -3.67 -11.86 -14.18
N ALA A 210 -3.28 -11.44 -15.37
CA ALA A 210 -2.76 -12.30 -16.41
C ALA A 210 -1.27 -12.00 -16.64
N GLY A 211 -0.52 -12.98 -17.10
CA GLY A 211 0.90 -12.80 -17.40
C GLY A 211 1.37 -13.72 -18.52
N ILE A 212 2.40 -13.27 -19.18
CA ILE A 212 3.08 -14.00 -20.24
C ILE A 212 4.59 -13.83 -20.10
N GLN A 213 5.35 -14.87 -20.42
CA GLN A 213 6.81 -14.82 -20.53
C GLN A 213 7.26 -15.62 -21.75
N TRP A 214 8.13 -15.03 -22.53
CA TRP A 214 8.71 -15.67 -23.71
C TRP A 214 10.23 -15.60 -23.65
N ASN A 215 10.87 -16.79 -23.74
CA ASN A 215 12.32 -16.92 -23.78
C ASN A 215 12.81 -16.97 -25.23
N ILE A 216 13.69 -16.06 -25.58
CA ILE A 216 14.41 -16.03 -26.84
C ILE A 216 15.83 -16.50 -26.55
N ILE A 217 16.15 -17.69 -27.01
CA ILE A 217 17.49 -18.32 -26.80
C ILE A 217 18.36 -17.96 -27.99
N PHE A 218 19.45 -17.22 -27.76
CA PHE A 218 20.41 -16.88 -28.79
C PHE A 218 21.48 -17.99 -28.94
N ASN A 219 21.96 -18.50 -27.76
CA ASN A 219 22.88 -19.63 -27.69
C ASN A 219 22.83 -20.24 -26.27
N GLU A 220 23.66 -21.27 -25.99
CA GLU A 220 23.69 -21.95 -24.68
C GLU A 220 23.99 -21.04 -23.49
N LYS A 221 24.57 -19.84 -23.73
CA LYS A 221 25.01 -18.90 -22.68
C LYS A 221 24.22 -17.58 -22.68
N ARG A 222 23.36 -17.35 -23.67
CA ARG A 222 22.65 -16.07 -23.83
C ARG A 222 21.15 -16.29 -23.99
N LEU A 223 20.41 -15.78 -23.07
CA LEU A 223 18.96 -15.88 -23.01
C LEU A 223 18.36 -14.49 -22.80
N LEU A 224 17.35 -14.14 -23.57
CA LEU A 224 16.50 -12.98 -23.36
C LEU A 224 15.09 -13.45 -23.04
N THR A 225 14.55 -13.04 -21.88
CA THR A 225 13.15 -13.26 -21.52
C THR A 225 12.39 -11.96 -21.66
N LEU A 226 11.32 -11.98 -22.44
CA LEU A 226 10.32 -10.93 -22.52
C LEU A 226 9.17 -11.30 -21.60
N GLY A 227 8.78 -10.42 -20.70
CA GLY A 227 7.66 -10.60 -19.80
C GLY A 227 6.64 -9.49 -19.95
N ALA A 228 5.36 -9.83 -19.88
CA ALA A 228 4.28 -8.86 -19.76
C ALA A 228 3.25 -9.33 -18.73
N THR A 229 2.64 -8.37 -18.05
CA THR A 229 1.56 -8.61 -17.08
C THR A 229 0.44 -7.61 -17.30
N TYR A 230 -0.77 -8.04 -17.01
CA TYR A 230 -1.95 -7.20 -16.98
C TYR A 230 -2.73 -7.45 -15.71
N ASP A 231 -2.86 -6.42 -14.89
CA ASP A 231 -3.68 -6.41 -13.68
C ASP A 231 -5.03 -5.79 -13.97
N LEU A 232 -6.08 -6.55 -13.67
CA LEU A 232 -7.45 -6.08 -13.82
C LEU A 232 -7.77 -5.08 -12.71
N GLY A 233 -7.88 -3.81 -13.07
CA GLY A 233 -8.31 -2.75 -12.19
C GLY A 233 -9.79 -2.82 -11.83
N GLY A 234 -10.30 -1.74 -11.28
CA GLY A 234 -11.72 -1.56 -10.95
C GLY A 234 -11.95 -1.20 -9.49
N ARG A 235 -13.20 -1.25 -9.06
CA ARG A 235 -13.61 -0.85 -7.71
C ARG A 235 -13.12 -1.84 -6.67
N LEU A 236 -12.67 -1.34 -5.53
CA LEU A 236 -12.37 -2.15 -4.34
C LEU A 236 -13.60 -2.31 -3.42
N ASN A 237 -14.70 -1.61 -3.72
CA ASN A 237 -15.97 -1.65 -2.99
C ASN A 237 -15.81 -1.69 -1.47
N PRO A 238 -15.09 -0.74 -0.85
CA PRO A 238 -14.94 -0.74 0.59
C PRO A 238 -16.29 -0.48 1.26
N LYS A 239 -16.52 -1.12 2.39
CA LYS A 239 -17.56 -0.65 3.30
C LYS A 239 -17.00 0.59 4.00
N VAL A 240 -17.69 1.72 3.83
CA VAL A 240 -17.27 3.01 4.39
C VAL A 240 -18.20 3.38 5.52
N GLU A 241 -17.64 3.64 6.68
CA GLU A 241 -18.36 4.14 7.85
C GLU A 241 -17.75 5.50 8.20
N LYS A 242 -18.60 6.54 8.30
CA LYS A 242 -18.18 7.89 8.67
C LYS A 242 -18.89 8.33 9.93
N TYR A 243 -18.13 8.76 10.91
CA TYR A 243 -18.62 9.25 12.18
C TYR A 243 -18.12 10.67 12.42
N ILE A 244 -18.97 11.52 12.95
CA ILE A 244 -18.61 12.88 13.38
C ILE A 244 -19.00 13.00 14.85
N TYR A 245 -18.04 13.35 15.67
CA TYR A 245 -18.18 13.57 17.11
C TYR A 245 -17.94 15.04 17.41
N THR A 246 -18.74 15.59 18.30
CA THR A 246 -18.63 16.97 18.76
C THR A 246 -18.27 16.98 20.24
N ASN A 247 -17.46 17.93 20.69
CA ASN A 247 -17.02 18.07 22.08
C ASN A 247 -16.28 16.87 22.66
N ASN A 248 -15.62 16.08 21.80
CA ASN A 248 -14.91 14.85 22.18
C ASN A 248 -15.80 13.76 22.81
N ASP A 249 -17.12 13.86 22.69
CA ASP A 249 -18.03 12.80 23.08
C ASP A 249 -18.01 11.70 22.01
N LEU A 250 -17.16 10.69 22.24
CA LEU A 250 -16.95 9.57 21.32
C LEU A 250 -18.06 8.51 21.42
N ASP A 251 -18.90 8.58 22.43
CA ASP A 251 -19.98 7.61 22.66
C ASP A 251 -21.22 7.93 21.82
N TYR A 252 -21.42 9.21 21.47
CA TYR A 252 -22.59 9.67 20.74
C TYR A 252 -22.22 10.41 19.46
N PRO A 253 -22.04 9.69 18.32
CA PRO A 253 -21.75 10.34 17.04
C PRO A 253 -22.94 11.19 16.59
N VAL A 254 -22.67 12.44 16.22
CA VAL A 254 -23.69 13.36 15.71
C VAL A 254 -24.24 12.91 14.36
N ARG A 255 -23.41 12.22 13.58
CA ARG A 255 -23.82 11.75 12.25
C ARG A 255 -23.04 10.50 11.84
N ASN A 256 -23.78 9.47 11.45
CA ASN A 256 -23.27 8.30 10.76
C ASN A 256 -23.65 8.42 9.28
N ILE A 257 -22.67 8.57 8.39
CA ILE A 257 -22.90 8.66 6.96
C ILE A 257 -22.30 7.39 6.35
N GLN A 258 -23.15 6.55 5.81
CA GLN A 258 -22.70 5.52 4.87
C GLN A 258 -22.54 6.17 3.49
N ASP A 259 -21.35 6.60 3.17
CA ASP A 259 -21.05 7.15 1.87
C ASP A 259 -20.33 6.10 1.03
N VAL A 260 -20.78 5.94 -0.20
CA VAL A 260 -20.19 4.98 -1.15
C VAL A 260 -19.00 5.68 -1.84
N ASN A 261 -17.95 5.98 -1.09
CA ASN A 261 -16.71 6.43 -1.70
C ASN A 261 -16.04 5.24 -2.40
N GLU A 262 -16.02 5.30 -3.72
CA GLU A 262 -15.44 4.27 -4.56
C GLU A 262 -13.91 4.37 -4.53
N LEU A 263 -13.26 3.57 -3.69
CA LEU A 263 -11.84 3.28 -3.87
C LEU A 263 -11.67 2.48 -5.16
N ARG A 264 -10.92 3.03 -6.11
CA ARG A 264 -10.61 2.38 -7.40
C ARG A 264 -9.13 2.08 -7.49
N VAL A 265 -8.81 0.91 -8.02
CA VAL A 265 -7.46 0.53 -8.43
C VAL A 265 -7.40 0.65 -9.95
N PRO A 266 -6.39 1.31 -10.51
CA PRO A 266 -6.25 1.41 -11.96
C PRO A 266 -5.91 0.05 -12.58
N HIS A 267 -6.22 -0.11 -13.85
CA HIS A 267 -5.64 -1.17 -14.66
C HIS A 267 -4.14 -0.94 -14.78
N GLN A 268 -3.36 -1.99 -14.63
CA GLN A 268 -1.90 -1.88 -14.70
C GLN A 268 -1.38 -2.81 -15.79
N VAL A 269 -0.52 -2.28 -16.66
CA VAL A 269 0.25 -3.04 -17.62
C VAL A 269 1.71 -2.98 -17.21
N GLY A 270 2.33 -4.12 -17.05
CA GLY A 270 3.75 -4.24 -16.77
C GLY A 270 4.48 -4.93 -17.92
N VAL A 271 5.65 -4.43 -18.27
CA VAL A 271 6.54 -5.06 -19.26
C VAL A 271 7.92 -5.19 -18.63
N GLY A 272 8.60 -6.28 -18.87
CA GLY A 272 9.94 -6.55 -18.34
C GLY A 272 10.81 -7.31 -19.30
N LEU A 273 12.11 -7.02 -19.23
CA LEU A 273 13.15 -7.71 -19.95
C LEU A 273 14.13 -8.32 -18.94
N TYR A 274 14.56 -9.52 -19.22
CA TYR A 274 15.61 -10.19 -18.44
C TYR A 274 16.61 -10.82 -19.40
N TYR A 275 17.86 -10.43 -19.29
CA TYR A 275 18.95 -10.93 -20.14
C TYR A 275 20.04 -11.57 -19.29
N VAL A 276 20.47 -12.73 -19.70
CA VAL A 276 21.59 -13.50 -19.11
C VAL A 276 22.59 -13.89 -20.19
#